data_2437f5b00fd9d524ee518b8d063e0941
#
_entry.id   2437f5b00fd9d524ee518b8d063e0941
#
_cell.length_a   1.000
_cell.length_b   1.000
_cell.length_c   1.000
_cell.angle_alpha   90.00
_cell.angle_beta   90.00
_cell.angle_gamma   90.00
#
_symmetry.space_group_name_H-M   'P 1'
#
loop_
_entity.id
_entity.type
_entity.pdbx_description
1 polymer ?
#
loop_
_entity_poly.entity_id
_entity_poly.type
_entity_poly.pdbx_seq_one_letter_code
_entity_poly.pdbx_strand_id
1 'polypeptide(L)'
;MDTVGANPERIKQQLTEYDIVPEEWGGDTIVCPISAKPGEGIDNLLENLVILAEVQELKANPNRAARGTVIEARMDKGRGPIMTVLVQNGTLHQGDIIIAGTAVGRVRTMINDKGVRITEAGPSVPVEISGMSEVPSAGDTFNAVADERMARELVEERKTQQKNAAFGSSKKVRL
;
A
#
# COMPACT_ATOMS: atom_id res chain seq x y z
N MET A 1 4.55 -24.99 -6.75
CA MET A 1 4.84 -25.99 -7.81
C MET A 1 4.23 -27.35 -7.53
N ASP A 2 3.51 -27.50 -6.45
CA ASP A 2 2.83 -28.71 -5.96
C ASP A 2 1.46 -28.99 -6.60
N THR A 3 0.99 -28.12 -7.49
CA THR A 3 -0.28 -28.30 -8.22
C THR A 3 -0.09 -29.20 -9.43
N VAL A 4 -0.99 -30.19 -9.61
CA VAL A 4 -0.97 -31.09 -10.77
C VAL A 4 -1.07 -30.28 -12.07
N GLY A 5 -0.09 -30.46 -12.96
CA GLY A 5 -0.01 -29.72 -14.23
C GLY A 5 0.72 -28.36 -14.16
N ALA A 6 1.32 -28.02 -13.02
CA ALA A 6 2.20 -26.86 -12.93
C ALA A 6 3.37 -27.00 -13.92
N ASN A 7 3.60 -26.00 -14.75
CA ASN A 7 4.66 -25.97 -15.73
C ASN A 7 5.36 -24.59 -15.71
N PRO A 8 6.41 -24.44 -14.89
CA PRO A 8 7.15 -23.17 -14.78
C PRO A 8 7.71 -22.68 -16.10
N GLU A 9 8.24 -23.58 -16.95
CA GLU A 9 8.83 -23.23 -18.23
C GLU A 9 7.80 -22.60 -19.19
N ARG A 10 6.58 -23.13 -19.20
CA ARG A 10 5.50 -22.54 -19.99
C ARG A 10 5.15 -21.13 -19.50
N ILE A 11 5.16 -20.91 -18.19
CA ILE A 11 4.90 -19.56 -17.62
C ILE A 11 6.01 -18.60 -17.98
N LYS A 12 7.28 -19.02 -17.86
CA LYS A 12 8.42 -18.20 -18.30
C LYS A 12 8.30 -17.81 -19.77
N GLN A 13 7.92 -18.74 -20.66
CA GLN A 13 7.68 -18.45 -22.07
C GLN A 13 6.57 -17.43 -22.29
N GLN A 14 5.46 -17.56 -21.57
CA GLN A 14 4.36 -16.58 -21.67
C GLN A 14 4.77 -15.20 -21.16
N LEU A 15 5.60 -15.10 -20.14
CA LEU A 15 6.12 -13.83 -19.62
C LEU A 15 6.99 -13.10 -20.63
N THR A 16 7.73 -13.81 -21.49
CA THR A 16 8.53 -13.16 -22.54
C THR A 16 7.68 -12.45 -23.60
N GLU A 17 6.42 -12.82 -23.78
CA GLU A 17 5.48 -12.12 -24.65
C GLU A 17 5.15 -10.69 -24.11
N TYR A 18 5.44 -10.45 -22.84
CA TYR A 18 5.26 -9.15 -22.16
C TYR A 18 6.60 -8.47 -21.83
N ASP A 19 7.66 -8.80 -22.57
CA ASP A 19 9.01 -8.27 -22.36
C ASP A 19 9.63 -8.60 -20.98
N ILE A 20 9.09 -9.60 -20.27
CA ILE A 20 9.65 -10.11 -19.02
C ILE A 20 10.51 -11.32 -19.34
N VAL A 21 11.82 -11.10 -19.53
CA VAL A 21 12.77 -12.13 -19.89
C VAL A 21 13.54 -12.62 -18.65
N PRO A 22 13.52 -13.94 -18.33
CA PRO A 22 14.30 -14.49 -17.24
C PRO A 22 15.80 -14.30 -17.41
N GLU A 23 16.56 -14.15 -16.31
CA GLU A 23 18.04 -14.11 -16.34
C GLU A 23 18.65 -15.34 -17.02
N GLU A 24 18.08 -16.51 -16.82
CA GLU A 24 18.49 -17.77 -17.47
C GLU A 24 18.47 -17.68 -19.00
N TRP A 25 17.67 -16.77 -19.55
CA TRP A 25 17.52 -16.54 -20.99
C TRP A 25 18.14 -15.22 -21.45
N GLY A 26 18.99 -14.63 -20.58
CA GLY A 26 19.72 -13.40 -20.88
C GLY A 26 18.98 -12.11 -20.62
N GLY A 27 17.87 -12.16 -19.88
CA GLY A 27 17.15 -10.99 -19.39
C GLY A 27 17.66 -10.49 -18.04
N ASP A 28 16.87 -9.66 -17.38
CA ASP A 28 17.16 -9.03 -16.09
C ASP A 28 16.17 -9.43 -14.98
N THR A 29 15.24 -10.33 -15.27
CA THR A 29 14.19 -10.74 -14.33
C THR A 29 14.57 -12.02 -13.59
N ILE A 30 14.71 -11.93 -12.27
CA ILE A 30 14.94 -13.09 -11.41
C ILE A 30 13.63 -13.86 -11.26
N VAL A 31 13.66 -15.16 -11.60
CA VAL A 31 12.50 -16.04 -11.46
C VAL A 31 12.74 -17.03 -10.32
N CYS A 32 11.92 -16.96 -9.28
CA CYS A 32 11.99 -17.83 -8.11
C CYS A 32 10.82 -18.83 -8.10
N PRO A 33 11.04 -20.10 -8.49
CA PRO A 33 10.02 -21.13 -8.35
C PRO A 33 9.78 -21.47 -6.88
N ILE A 34 8.54 -21.31 -6.42
CA ILE A 34 8.17 -21.57 -5.02
C ILE A 34 6.97 -22.52 -4.90
N SER A 35 6.87 -23.19 -3.77
CA SER A 35 5.64 -23.82 -3.29
C SER A 35 5.33 -23.34 -1.88
N ALA A 36 4.27 -22.53 -1.75
CA ALA A 36 3.94 -21.86 -0.49
C ALA A 36 3.53 -22.84 0.61
N LYS A 37 2.80 -23.91 0.27
CA LYS A 37 2.27 -24.87 1.25
C LYS A 37 3.35 -25.71 1.95
N PRO A 38 4.32 -26.33 1.25
CA PRO A 38 5.47 -26.98 1.88
C PRO A 38 6.58 -26.01 2.29
N GLY A 39 6.55 -24.74 1.87
CA GLY A 39 7.59 -23.75 2.14
C GLY A 39 8.80 -23.83 1.21
N GLU A 40 8.73 -24.61 0.13
CA GLU A 40 9.85 -24.81 -0.80
C GLU A 40 10.17 -23.54 -1.58
N GLY A 41 11.45 -23.16 -1.65
CA GLY A 41 11.96 -22.01 -2.41
C GLY A 41 11.68 -20.65 -1.77
N ILE A 42 11.02 -20.57 -0.62
CA ILE A 42 10.67 -19.29 0.04
C ILE A 42 11.92 -18.56 0.52
N ASP A 43 12.89 -19.28 1.12
CA ASP A 43 14.13 -18.64 1.61
C ASP A 43 14.92 -18.02 0.44
N ASN A 44 15.03 -18.73 -0.67
CA ASN A 44 15.67 -18.20 -1.87
C ASN A 44 14.95 -16.95 -2.43
N LEU A 45 13.61 -16.93 -2.42
CA LEU A 45 12.85 -15.75 -2.81
C LEU A 45 13.16 -14.56 -1.89
N LEU A 46 13.22 -14.78 -0.57
CA LEU A 46 13.52 -13.73 0.40
C LEU A 46 14.95 -13.20 0.26
N GLU A 47 15.93 -14.08 0.04
CA GLU A 47 17.32 -13.69 -0.23
C GLU A 47 17.43 -12.82 -1.49
N ASN A 48 16.78 -13.21 -2.59
CA ASN A 48 16.77 -12.42 -3.82
C ASN A 48 16.10 -11.05 -3.63
N LEU A 49 15.02 -10.97 -2.82
CA LEU A 49 14.38 -9.69 -2.50
C LEU A 49 15.31 -8.77 -1.68
N VAL A 50 16.08 -9.32 -0.73
CA VAL A 50 17.06 -8.55 0.05
C VAL A 50 18.16 -8.00 -0.87
N ILE A 51 18.74 -8.86 -1.73
CA ILE A 51 19.79 -8.44 -2.68
C ILE A 51 19.27 -7.35 -3.62
N LEU A 52 18.07 -7.52 -4.17
CA LEU A 52 17.46 -6.52 -5.05
C LEU A 52 17.23 -5.18 -4.35
N ALA A 53 16.77 -5.21 -3.08
CA ALA A 53 16.59 -4.01 -2.29
C ALA A 53 17.91 -3.29 -1.99
N GLU A 54 19.00 -4.03 -1.74
CA GLU A 54 20.33 -3.47 -1.54
C GLU A 54 20.87 -2.81 -2.82
N VAL A 55 20.74 -3.47 -3.96
CA VAL A 55 21.16 -2.93 -5.25
C VAL A 55 20.42 -1.64 -5.61
N GLN A 56 19.13 -1.56 -5.27
CA GLN A 56 18.33 -0.36 -5.54
C GLN A 56 18.59 0.77 -4.55
N GLU A 57 19.37 0.56 -3.48
CA GLU A 57 19.67 1.57 -2.45
C GLU A 57 18.43 2.33 -1.95
N LEU A 58 17.33 1.63 -1.68
CA LEU A 58 16.08 2.24 -1.25
C LEU A 58 16.26 3.03 0.05
N LYS A 59 15.98 4.34 0.02
CA LYS A 59 16.19 5.26 1.13
C LYS A 59 14.90 5.96 1.51
N ALA A 60 14.69 6.20 2.82
CA ALA A 60 13.60 6.99 3.34
C ALA A 60 14.11 7.89 4.49
N ASN A 61 13.49 9.06 4.66
CA ASN A 61 13.79 9.95 5.77
C ASN A 61 12.73 9.78 6.88
N PRO A 62 13.06 9.21 8.04
CA PRO A 62 12.13 9.08 9.14
C PRO A 62 11.76 10.41 9.82
N ASN A 63 12.62 11.44 9.70
CA ASN A 63 12.49 12.72 10.41
C ASN A 63 11.63 13.73 9.64
N ARG A 64 10.44 13.31 9.20
CA ARG A 64 9.46 14.18 8.54
C ARG A 64 8.03 13.68 8.79
N ALA A 65 7.03 14.48 8.41
CA ALA A 65 5.63 14.06 8.43
C ALA A 65 5.43 12.78 7.60
N ALA A 66 4.66 11.84 8.13
CA ALA A 66 4.44 10.55 7.52
C ALA A 66 3.72 10.66 6.17
N ARG A 67 4.17 9.84 5.24
CA ARG A 67 3.53 9.62 3.94
C ARG A 67 3.61 8.13 3.59
N GLY A 68 2.57 7.63 2.96
CA GLY A 68 2.55 6.24 2.52
C GLY A 68 1.28 5.91 1.75
N THR A 69 0.96 4.64 1.69
CA THR A 69 -0.15 4.11 0.89
C THR A 69 -1.11 3.31 1.77
N VAL A 70 -2.40 3.44 1.48
CA VAL A 70 -3.46 2.62 2.07
C VAL A 70 -3.44 1.26 1.40
N ILE A 71 -3.16 0.20 2.16
CA ILE A 71 -3.16 -1.18 1.67
C ILE A 71 -4.59 -1.71 1.59
N GLU A 72 -5.33 -1.54 2.69
CA GLU A 72 -6.73 -1.91 2.79
C GLU A 72 -7.47 -0.97 3.75
N ALA A 73 -8.78 -0.87 3.59
CA ALA A 73 -9.61 -0.14 4.53
C ALA A 73 -11.00 -0.78 4.60
N ARG A 74 -11.59 -0.74 5.80
CA ARG A 74 -12.93 -1.31 6.05
C ARG A 74 -13.64 -0.59 7.17
N MET A 75 -14.95 -0.76 7.21
CA MET A 75 -15.77 -0.33 8.35
C MET A 75 -15.80 -1.44 9.41
N ASP A 76 -15.31 -1.12 10.61
CA ASP A 76 -15.42 -1.99 11.77
C ASP A 76 -16.62 -1.59 12.63
N LYS A 77 -17.40 -2.56 13.11
CA LYS A 77 -18.64 -2.30 13.87
C LYS A 77 -18.40 -1.61 15.22
N GLY A 78 -17.23 -1.82 15.83
CA GLY A 78 -16.90 -1.26 17.16
C GLY A 78 -15.95 -0.07 17.09
N ARG A 79 -15.05 -0.03 16.12
CA ARG A 79 -13.98 0.97 16.01
C ARG A 79 -14.20 2.01 14.90
N GLY A 80 -15.27 1.85 14.11
CA GLY A 80 -15.55 2.71 12.96
C GLY A 80 -14.63 2.42 11.77
N PRO A 81 -14.33 3.42 10.92
CA PRO A 81 -13.39 3.26 9.82
C PRO A 81 -11.99 2.89 10.34
N ILE A 82 -11.46 1.78 9.85
CA ILE A 82 -10.09 1.33 10.08
C ILE A 82 -9.40 1.12 8.75
N MET A 83 -8.11 1.37 8.71
CA MET A 83 -7.30 1.12 7.53
C MET A 83 -5.92 0.60 7.89
N THR A 84 -5.38 -0.27 7.08
CA THR A 84 -3.98 -0.70 7.11
C THR A 84 -3.19 0.15 6.13
N VAL A 85 -2.16 0.80 6.62
CA VAL A 85 -1.27 1.64 5.80
C VAL A 85 0.15 1.12 5.85
N LEU A 86 0.88 1.32 4.76
CA LEU A 86 2.33 1.15 4.71
C LEU A 86 2.98 2.54 4.74
N VAL A 87 3.71 2.83 5.80
CA VAL A 87 4.50 4.06 5.87
C VAL A 87 5.68 3.93 4.91
N GLN A 88 5.81 4.84 3.97
CA GLN A 88 6.89 4.85 2.97
C GLN A 88 7.96 5.89 3.29
N ASN A 89 7.58 6.97 3.95
CA ASN A 89 8.49 8.06 4.31
C ASN A 89 7.95 8.79 5.55
N GLY A 90 8.84 9.34 6.37
CA GLY A 90 8.47 9.96 7.63
C GLY A 90 8.12 8.97 8.73
N THR A 91 7.69 9.45 9.86
CA THR A 91 7.19 8.64 10.99
C THR A 91 5.76 9.06 11.31
N LEU A 92 4.86 8.09 11.36
CA LEU A 92 3.48 8.28 11.76
C LEU A 92 3.36 8.10 13.26
N HIS A 93 2.71 9.05 13.93
CA HIS A 93 2.50 9.00 15.37
C HIS A 93 1.01 8.91 15.72
N GLN A 94 0.73 8.32 16.86
CA GLN A 94 -0.59 8.40 17.45
C GLN A 94 -0.93 9.88 17.74
N GLY A 95 -2.12 10.33 17.32
CA GLY A 95 -2.54 11.72 17.42
C GLY A 95 -2.34 12.55 16.16
N ASP A 96 -1.55 12.08 15.20
CA ASP A 96 -1.37 12.75 13.91
C ASP A 96 -2.70 12.93 13.18
N ILE A 97 -2.81 14.04 12.47
CA ILE A 97 -3.91 14.29 11.53
C ILE A 97 -3.48 13.78 10.18
N ILE A 98 -4.28 12.94 9.56
CA ILE A 98 -3.97 12.36 8.26
C ILE A 98 -5.09 12.58 7.26
N ILE A 99 -4.70 12.70 6.00
CA ILE A 99 -5.58 12.72 4.83
C ILE A 99 -5.26 11.47 4.01
N ALA A 100 -6.28 10.71 3.63
CA ALA A 100 -6.16 9.59 2.70
C ALA A 100 -7.29 9.67 1.68
N GLY A 101 -6.97 9.98 0.41
CA GLY A 101 -7.97 10.24 -0.62
C GLY A 101 -8.92 11.38 -0.23
N THR A 102 -10.19 11.05 -0.01
CA THR A 102 -11.25 11.95 0.48
C THR A 102 -11.54 11.82 1.98
N ALA A 103 -10.84 10.92 2.68
CA ALA A 103 -10.98 10.73 4.11
C ALA A 103 -9.97 11.59 4.88
N VAL A 104 -10.39 12.17 5.98
CA VAL A 104 -9.53 12.89 6.93
C VAL A 104 -9.82 12.36 8.34
N GLY A 105 -8.83 12.32 9.19
CA GLY A 105 -9.03 11.91 10.57
C GLY A 105 -7.79 12.09 11.44
N ARG A 106 -7.99 11.86 12.74
CA ARG A 106 -6.91 11.84 13.71
C ARG A 106 -6.62 10.40 14.12
N VAL A 107 -5.38 9.98 14.01
CA VAL A 107 -4.94 8.64 14.41
C VAL A 107 -5.24 8.40 15.89
N ARG A 108 -6.20 7.52 16.18
CA ARG A 108 -6.61 7.19 17.55
C ARG A 108 -5.85 6.00 18.10
N THR A 109 -5.76 4.93 17.30
CA THR A 109 -5.03 3.72 17.67
C THR A 109 -4.15 3.27 16.53
N MET A 110 -3.01 2.70 16.87
CA MET A 110 -2.08 2.09 15.93
C MET A 110 -1.78 0.66 16.40
N ILE A 111 -1.91 -0.31 15.51
CA ILE A 111 -1.68 -1.73 15.80
C ILE A 111 -0.75 -2.28 14.72
N ASN A 112 0.33 -2.92 15.12
CA ASN A 112 1.29 -3.52 14.20
C ASN A 112 0.79 -4.88 13.65
N ASP A 113 1.58 -5.48 12.78
CA ASP A 113 1.35 -6.80 12.17
C ASP A 113 1.22 -7.95 13.18
N LYS A 114 1.74 -7.76 14.41
CA LYS A 114 1.67 -8.72 15.52
C LYS A 114 0.46 -8.51 16.44
N GLY A 115 -0.44 -7.56 16.10
CA GLY A 115 -1.59 -7.21 16.93
C GLY A 115 -1.26 -6.39 18.18
N VAL A 116 -0.04 -5.86 18.30
CA VAL A 116 0.41 -5.05 19.43
C VAL A 116 0.13 -3.57 19.17
N ARG A 117 -0.37 -2.85 20.18
CA ARG A 117 -0.51 -1.40 20.12
C ARG A 117 0.86 -0.73 20.12
N ILE A 118 1.03 0.19 19.20
CA ILE A 118 2.24 1.02 19.07
C ILE A 118 1.86 2.50 19.04
N THR A 119 2.80 3.38 19.32
CA THR A 119 2.60 4.83 19.33
C THR A 119 3.22 5.53 18.12
N GLU A 120 4.12 4.85 17.42
CA GLU A 120 4.81 5.35 16.23
C GLU A 120 5.08 4.23 15.23
N ALA A 121 5.16 4.59 13.95
CA ALA A 121 5.51 3.71 12.85
C ALA A 121 6.40 4.46 11.84
N GLY A 122 7.63 4.01 11.70
CA GLY A 122 8.61 4.54 10.75
C GLY A 122 8.44 3.99 9.34
N PRO A 123 9.37 4.32 8.43
CA PRO A 123 9.37 3.83 7.05
C PRO A 123 9.39 2.29 6.98
N SER A 124 8.69 1.75 5.99
CA SER A 124 8.52 0.31 5.73
C SER A 124 7.73 -0.47 6.80
N VAL A 125 7.09 0.23 7.74
CA VAL A 125 6.26 -0.40 8.78
C VAL A 125 4.80 -0.41 8.34
N PRO A 126 4.15 -1.59 8.22
CA PRO A 126 2.71 -1.68 8.06
C PRO A 126 2.01 -1.47 9.41
N VAL A 127 0.92 -0.72 9.43
CA VAL A 127 0.18 -0.45 10.66
C VAL A 127 -1.32 -0.31 10.39
N GLU A 128 -2.13 -1.01 11.19
CA GLU A 128 -3.58 -0.78 11.22
C GLU A 128 -3.88 0.45 12.09
N ILE A 129 -4.62 1.40 11.56
CA ILE A 129 -4.99 2.62 12.27
C ILE A 129 -6.50 2.82 12.27
N SER A 130 -7.00 3.51 13.31
CA SER A 130 -8.39 3.95 13.44
C SER A 130 -8.47 5.46 13.64
N GLY A 131 -9.65 6.03 13.42
CA GLY A 131 -9.91 7.45 13.68
C GLY A 131 -10.21 8.28 12.43
N MET A 132 -10.38 7.63 11.28
CA MET A 132 -10.78 8.28 10.04
C MET A 132 -12.26 8.66 10.05
N SER A 133 -12.62 9.71 9.30
CA SER A 133 -14.01 10.16 9.12
C SER A 133 -14.83 9.21 8.23
N GLU A 134 -14.17 8.58 7.28
CA GLU A 134 -14.77 7.62 6.34
C GLU A 134 -13.72 6.58 5.90
N VAL A 135 -14.16 5.56 5.19
CA VAL A 135 -13.27 4.50 4.68
C VAL A 135 -12.63 4.99 3.39
N PRO A 136 -11.28 5.18 3.33
CA PRO A 136 -10.58 5.51 2.10
C PRO A 136 -10.52 4.32 1.15
N SER A 137 -10.07 4.56 -0.08
CA SER A 137 -9.85 3.49 -1.05
C SER A 137 -8.47 2.84 -0.85
N ALA A 138 -8.40 1.53 -1.08
CA ALA A 138 -7.10 0.86 -1.20
C ALA A 138 -6.33 1.47 -2.38
N GLY A 139 -5.02 1.69 -2.19
CA GLY A 139 -4.17 2.39 -3.15
C GLY A 139 -4.11 3.91 -2.95
N ASP A 140 -5.00 4.52 -2.15
CA ASP A 140 -4.91 5.94 -1.84
C ASP A 140 -3.59 6.27 -1.14
N THR A 141 -2.98 7.40 -1.50
CA THR A 141 -1.86 7.95 -0.74
C THR A 141 -2.38 8.63 0.52
N PHE A 142 -1.79 8.31 1.68
CA PHE A 142 -2.01 9.08 2.90
C PHE A 142 -0.86 10.05 3.17
N ASN A 143 -1.18 11.18 3.81
CA ASN A 143 -0.21 12.17 4.27
C ASN A 143 -0.60 12.64 5.67
N ALA A 144 0.38 12.71 6.57
CA ALA A 144 0.23 13.39 7.85
C ALA A 144 0.38 14.91 7.63
N VAL A 145 -0.47 15.68 8.29
CA VAL A 145 -0.54 17.14 8.18
C VAL A 145 -0.62 17.79 9.56
N ALA A 146 -0.15 19.03 9.67
CA ALA A 146 -0.12 19.71 10.96
C ALA A 146 -1.46 20.36 11.34
N ASP A 147 -2.26 20.78 10.34
CA ASP A 147 -3.49 21.55 10.55
C ASP A 147 -4.73 20.75 10.12
N GLU A 148 -5.60 20.46 11.09
CA GLU A 148 -6.84 19.71 10.86
C GLU A 148 -7.88 20.51 10.05
N ARG A 149 -7.92 21.83 10.22
CA ARG A 149 -8.87 22.68 9.50
C ARG A 149 -8.53 22.73 8.02
N MET A 150 -7.27 22.96 7.70
CA MET A 150 -6.78 22.95 6.33
C MET A 150 -6.97 21.57 5.69
N ALA A 151 -6.76 20.49 6.46
CA ALA A 151 -6.99 19.12 6.00
C ALA A 151 -8.45 18.89 5.59
N ARG A 152 -9.41 19.38 6.40
CA ARG A 152 -10.84 19.25 6.11
C ARG A 152 -11.25 20.05 4.88
N GLU A 153 -10.77 21.28 4.75
CA GLU A 153 -11.03 22.14 3.59
C GLU A 153 -10.53 21.48 2.29
N LEU A 154 -9.31 20.93 2.29
CA LEU A 154 -8.72 20.22 1.15
C LEU A 154 -9.52 18.97 0.76
N VAL A 155 -10.00 18.23 1.74
CA VAL A 155 -10.81 17.01 1.50
C VAL A 155 -12.17 17.37 0.90
N GLU A 156 -12.83 18.42 1.37
CA GLU A 156 -14.11 18.88 0.82
C GLU A 156 -13.94 19.39 -0.63
N GLU A 157 -12.85 20.08 -0.93
CA GLU A 157 -12.52 20.47 -2.30
C GLU A 157 -12.34 19.24 -3.21
N ARG A 158 -11.58 18.23 -2.77
CA ARG A 158 -11.40 16.97 -3.51
C ARG A 158 -12.72 16.24 -3.76
N LYS A 159 -13.60 16.16 -2.76
CA LYS A 159 -14.94 15.57 -2.90
C LYS A 159 -15.77 16.29 -3.95
N THR A 160 -15.71 17.60 -3.96
CA THR A 160 -16.42 18.42 -4.94
C THR A 160 -15.88 18.19 -6.35
N GLN A 161 -14.57 18.13 -6.53
CA GLN A 161 -13.93 17.83 -7.81
C GLN A 161 -14.31 16.44 -8.33
N GLN A 162 -14.30 15.41 -7.47
CA GLN A 162 -14.71 14.06 -7.84
C GLN A 162 -16.17 13.99 -8.26
N LYS A 163 -17.08 14.65 -7.54
CA LYS A 163 -18.48 14.76 -7.93
C LYS A 163 -18.64 15.41 -9.30
N ASN A 164 -17.96 16.52 -9.55
CA ASN A 164 -18.02 17.24 -10.82
C ASN A 164 -17.47 16.40 -11.99
N ALA A 165 -16.38 15.66 -11.78
CA ALA A 165 -15.82 14.73 -12.76
C ALA A 165 -16.79 13.58 -13.09
N ALA A 166 -17.44 13.00 -12.08
CA ALA A 166 -18.46 11.95 -12.28
C ALA A 166 -19.68 12.46 -13.06
N PHE A 167 -20.16 13.68 -12.79
CA PHE A 167 -21.24 14.30 -13.55
C PHE A 167 -20.83 14.65 -15.00
N GLY A 168 -19.59 15.06 -15.22
CA GLY A 168 -19.05 15.36 -16.55
C GLY A 168 -18.93 14.12 -17.45
N SER A 169 -18.56 12.98 -16.89
CA SER A 169 -18.44 11.70 -17.62
C SER A 169 -19.81 11.11 -17.98
N SER A 170 -20.82 11.27 -17.13
CA SER A 170 -22.17 10.75 -17.42
C SER A 170 -22.89 11.54 -18.50
N LYS A 171 -22.52 12.80 -18.79
CA LYS A 171 -23.05 13.60 -19.91
C LYS A 171 -22.47 13.20 -21.27
N LYS A 172 -21.28 12.58 -21.33
CA LYS A 172 -20.65 12.13 -22.59
C LYS A 172 -21.18 10.80 -23.14
N VAL A 173 -21.99 10.08 -22.39
CA VAL A 173 -22.54 8.75 -22.77
C VAL A 173 -23.96 8.87 -23.34
N ARG A 174 -24.52 10.07 -23.47
CA ARG A 174 -25.85 10.30 -24.09
C ARG A 174 -25.73 11.19 -25.35
N LEU A 175 -25.08 10.64 -26.37
CA LEU A 175 -25.21 11.08 -27.77
C LEU A 175 -25.04 9.86 -28.66
#